data_deecdfcbb267c9b0c7166f002be79ebc
#
_entry.id   deecdfcbb267c9b0c7166f002be79ebc
#
_cell.length_a   1.000
_cell.length_b   1.000
_cell.length_c   1.000
_cell.angle_alpha   90.00
_cell.angle_beta   90.00
_cell.angle_gamma   90.00
#
_symmetry.space_group_name_H-M   'P 1'
#
loop_
_entity.id
_entity.type
_entity.pdbx_description
1 polymer ?
#
loop_
_entity_poly.entity_id
_entity_poly.type
_entity_poly.pdbx_seq_one_letter_code
_entity_poly.pdbx_strand_id
1 'polypeptide(L)'
;MKTSRAVVVTGVATGIGYATAQRLTREGVTVFGSVRRAEDAERLQRELGSHFTPLLFDVTDQAAIARAVDLVRTHLQGRTLMGLVNNSGIGIGGPLALQPIAEIRQIFEVNILGLFAVTQAFLPLLGMDPAMQGAPGRIINMSSVGGKLGGPFLGAYVGTKHALEGMSESLRRELMGCGIDVILIGPGAIATPIWDKAEAAGDARYASSIFAEPLRRFAKNAVERGRAGLPAARVADLIWTALSTASPKVRYAIVPQPFMNWIVPRLLPRRTIDRLIAKRLGISSAN
;
A
#
# COMPACT_ATOMS: atom_id res chain seq x y z
N MET A 1 4.46 5.08 -33.90
CA MET A 1 4.43 3.94 -32.98
C MET A 1 3.96 4.43 -31.63
N LYS A 2 2.82 3.93 -31.10
CA LYS A 2 2.38 4.27 -29.74
C LYS A 2 3.47 3.83 -28.76
N THR A 3 4.02 4.75 -27.99
CA THR A 3 4.98 4.44 -26.94
C THR A 3 4.33 3.48 -25.96
N SER A 4 4.84 2.25 -25.87
CA SER A 4 4.34 1.24 -24.93
C SER A 4 4.57 1.76 -23.51
N ARG A 5 3.50 2.19 -22.83
CA ARG A 5 3.53 2.60 -21.42
C ARG A 5 3.53 1.34 -20.56
N ALA A 6 4.48 1.21 -19.66
CA ALA A 6 4.58 0.07 -18.77
C ALA A 6 4.64 0.50 -17.29
N VAL A 7 3.98 -0.24 -16.42
CA VAL A 7 3.90 0.01 -14.97
C VAL A 7 4.12 -1.29 -14.22
N VAL A 8 4.94 -1.26 -13.17
CA VAL A 8 5.06 -2.36 -12.20
C VAL A 8 4.10 -2.10 -11.04
N VAL A 9 3.33 -3.11 -10.62
CA VAL A 9 2.42 -3.05 -9.45
C VAL A 9 2.69 -4.23 -8.55
N THR A 10 3.03 -3.99 -7.28
CA THR A 10 3.24 -5.08 -6.33
C THR A 10 1.93 -5.52 -5.67
N GLY A 11 1.77 -6.86 -5.47
CA GLY A 11 0.63 -7.42 -4.73
C GLY A 11 -0.70 -7.32 -5.46
N VAL A 12 -0.77 -7.78 -6.71
CA VAL A 12 -1.96 -7.66 -7.57
C VAL A 12 -2.97 -8.82 -7.45
N ALA A 13 -2.72 -9.80 -6.58
CA ALA A 13 -3.59 -10.97 -6.47
C ALA A 13 -5.04 -10.62 -6.08
N THR A 14 -5.25 -9.58 -5.29
CA THR A 14 -6.57 -9.16 -4.78
C THR A 14 -6.61 -7.66 -4.45
N GLY A 15 -7.78 -7.15 -4.11
CA GLY A 15 -7.97 -5.82 -3.50
C GLY A 15 -7.53 -4.65 -4.38
N ILE A 16 -6.82 -3.69 -3.78
CA ILE A 16 -6.40 -2.46 -4.48
C ILE A 16 -5.43 -2.78 -5.63
N GLY A 17 -4.47 -3.70 -5.41
CA GLY A 17 -3.52 -4.09 -6.44
C GLY A 17 -4.18 -4.69 -7.67
N TYR A 18 -5.15 -5.60 -7.48
CA TYR A 18 -5.94 -6.17 -8.56
C TYR A 18 -6.73 -5.09 -9.32
N ALA A 19 -7.47 -4.24 -8.58
CA ALA A 19 -8.23 -3.15 -9.20
C ALA A 19 -7.32 -2.18 -9.97
N THR A 20 -6.10 -1.92 -9.47
CA THR A 20 -5.09 -1.10 -10.14
C THR A 20 -4.63 -1.76 -11.44
N ALA A 21 -4.26 -3.04 -11.41
CA ALA A 21 -3.87 -3.77 -12.60
C ALA A 21 -5.00 -3.75 -13.65
N GLN A 22 -6.23 -4.05 -13.25
CA GLN A 22 -7.40 -4.01 -14.13
C GLN A 22 -7.64 -2.60 -14.73
N ARG A 23 -7.49 -1.55 -13.92
CA ARG A 23 -7.67 -0.16 -14.39
C ARG A 23 -6.61 0.22 -15.42
N LEU A 24 -5.34 -0.11 -15.15
CA LEU A 24 -4.23 0.24 -16.03
C LEU A 24 -4.26 -0.54 -17.35
N THR A 25 -4.59 -1.83 -17.32
CA THR A 25 -4.71 -2.63 -18.56
C THR A 25 -5.82 -2.10 -19.48
N ARG A 26 -6.94 -1.63 -18.92
CA ARG A 26 -8.01 -0.96 -19.69
C ARG A 26 -7.57 0.34 -20.36
N GLU A 27 -6.57 1.03 -19.81
CA GLU A 27 -5.96 2.21 -20.42
C GLU A 27 -4.88 1.87 -21.47
N GLY A 28 -4.73 0.58 -21.80
CA GLY A 28 -3.71 0.11 -22.72
C GLY A 28 -2.28 0.23 -22.20
N VAL A 29 -2.12 0.24 -20.87
CA VAL A 29 -0.82 0.20 -20.20
C VAL A 29 -0.42 -1.26 -20.01
N THR A 30 0.82 -1.62 -20.33
CA THR A 30 1.39 -2.93 -19.98
C THR A 30 1.66 -2.96 -18.47
N VAL A 31 1.03 -3.89 -17.77
CA VAL A 31 1.15 -4.05 -16.33
C VAL A 31 1.98 -5.27 -15.99
N PHE A 32 3.08 -5.06 -15.28
CA PHE A 32 3.86 -6.10 -14.63
C PHE A 32 3.39 -6.23 -13.18
N GLY A 33 2.62 -7.28 -12.88
CA GLY A 33 1.97 -7.44 -11.59
C GLY A 33 2.61 -8.50 -10.71
N SER A 34 3.10 -8.14 -9.49
CA SER A 34 3.68 -9.15 -8.62
C SER A 34 2.62 -10.00 -7.92
N VAL A 35 2.85 -11.30 -7.90
CA VAL A 35 2.11 -12.32 -7.15
C VAL A 35 3.09 -13.28 -6.49
N ARG A 36 2.63 -13.98 -5.45
CA ARG A 36 3.46 -14.95 -4.71
C ARG A 36 3.21 -16.40 -5.13
N ARG A 37 2.08 -16.68 -5.77
CA ARG A 37 1.67 -18.03 -6.16
C ARG A 37 1.48 -18.13 -7.65
N ALA A 38 1.88 -19.26 -8.23
CA ALA A 38 1.73 -19.53 -9.65
C ALA A 38 0.26 -19.53 -10.10
N GLU A 39 -0.65 -20.05 -9.25
CA GLU A 39 -2.09 -20.10 -9.55
C GLU A 39 -2.69 -18.68 -9.71
N ASP A 40 -2.23 -17.71 -8.90
CA ASP A 40 -2.63 -16.31 -9.04
C ASP A 40 -2.07 -15.71 -10.33
N ALA A 41 -0.85 -16.07 -10.73
CA ALA A 41 -0.25 -15.62 -11.99
C ALA A 41 -1.07 -16.06 -13.20
N GLU A 42 -1.39 -17.35 -13.28
CA GLU A 42 -2.18 -17.93 -14.37
C GLU A 42 -3.60 -17.36 -14.43
N ARG A 43 -4.25 -17.23 -13.25
CA ARG A 43 -5.58 -16.64 -13.17
C ARG A 43 -5.60 -15.21 -13.71
N LEU A 44 -4.68 -14.37 -13.21
CA LEU A 44 -4.61 -12.96 -13.61
C LEU A 44 -4.22 -12.78 -15.07
N GLN A 45 -3.35 -13.65 -15.62
CA GLN A 45 -3.01 -13.62 -17.04
C GLN A 45 -4.24 -13.87 -17.92
N ARG A 46 -5.11 -14.82 -17.52
CA ARG A 46 -6.38 -15.08 -18.23
C ARG A 46 -7.36 -13.93 -18.08
N GLU A 47 -7.51 -13.37 -16.88
CA GLU A 47 -8.48 -12.31 -16.58
C GLU A 47 -8.13 -10.95 -17.19
N LEU A 48 -6.85 -10.57 -17.19
CA LEU A 48 -6.38 -9.24 -17.59
C LEU A 48 -5.79 -9.19 -19.01
N GLY A 49 -5.58 -10.36 -19.64
CA GLY A 49 -5.22 -10.49 -21.05
C GLY A 49 -3.79 -10.07 -21.36
N SER A 50 -3.55 -9.68 -22.64
CA SER A 50 -2.20 -9.44 -23.19
C SER A 50 -1.47 -8.22 -22.65
N HIS A 51 -2.18 -7.29 -21.99
CA HIS A 51 -1.57 -6.13 -21.33
C HIS A 51 -1.10 -6.44 -19.92
N PHE A 52 -1.20 -7.67 -19.44
CA PHE A 52 -0.75 -8.07 -18.13
C PHE A 52 0.34 -9.14 -18.23
N THR A 53 1.41 -8.97 -17.45
CA THR A 53 2.49 -9.96 -17.30
C THR A 53 2.71 -10.19 -15.79
N PRO A 54 2.53 -11.42 -15.30
CA PRO A 54 2.78 -11.72 -13.90
C PRO A 54 4.27 -11.74 -13.59
N LEU A 55 4.64 -11.21 -12.42
CA LEU A 55 5.97 -11.32 -11.83
C LEU A 55 5.85 -12.20 -10.57
N LEU A 56 6.54 -13.31 -10.53
CA LEU A 56 6.47 -14.23 -9.38
C LEU A 56 7.55 -13.87 -8.37
N PHE A 57 7.21 -13.05 -7.38
CA PHE A 57 8.09 -12.73 -6.25
C PHE A 57 7.33 -12.27 -4.99
N ASP A 58 7.93 -12.56 -3.83
CA ASP A 58 7.62 -11.85 -2.58
C ASP A 58 8.54 -10.62 -2.46
N VAL A 59 8.04 -9.52 -1.89
CA VAL A 59 8.83 -8.28 -1.75
C VAL A 59 10.03 -8.44 -0.79
N THR A 60 10.09 -9.52 -0.04
CA THR A 60 11.20 -9.87 0.85
C THR A 60 12.27 -10.74 0.18
N ASP A 61 12.03 -11.22 -1.04
CA ASP A 61 12.97 -12.04 -1.82
C ASP A 61 13.74 -11.20 -2.84
N GLN A 62 14.94 -10.73 -2.46
CA GLN A 62 15.76 -9.88 -3.30
C GLN A 62 16.20 -10.57 -4.61
N ALA A 63 16.46 -11.88 -4.59
CA ALA A 63 16.85 -12.61 -5.79
C ALA A 63 15.69 -12.71 -6.79
N ALA A 64 14.47 -12.95 -6.31
CA ALA A 64 13.29 -12.95 -7.17
C ALA A 64 12.96 -11.54 -7.71
N ILE A 65 13.16 -10.48 -6.91
CA ILE A 65 13.04 -9.10 -7.37
C ILE A 65 14.03 -8.81 -8.51
N ALA A 66 15.28 -9.21 -8.37
CA ALA A 66 16.31 -9.02 -9.43
C ALA A 66 15.90 -9.68 -10.76
N ARG A 67 15.43 -10.94 -10.71
CA ARG A 67 14.90 -11.63 -11.90
C ARG A 67 13.72 -10.90 -12.53
N ALA A 68 12.84 -10.33 -11.72
CA ALA A 68 11.70 -9.53 -12.18
C ALA A 68 12.15 -8.23 -12.87
N VAL A 69 13.18 -7.56 -12.33
CA VAL A 69 13.79 -6.37 -12.97
C VAL A 69 14.34 -6.71 -14.35
N ASP A 70 15.06 -7.82 -14.50
CA ASP A 70 15.64 -8.24 -15.78
C ASP A 70 14.55 -8.53 -16.83
N LEU A 71 13.46 -9.18 -16.43
CA LEU A 71 12.31 -9.43 -17.30
C LEU A 71 11.69 -8.10 -17.78
N VAL A 72 11.47 -7.16 -16.86
CA VAL A 72 10.90 -5.84 -17.19
C VAL A 72 11.87 -5.04 -18.05
N ARG A 73 13.17 -5.03 -17.75
CA ARG A 73 14.22 -4.37 -18.56
C ARG A 73 14.22 -4.88 -20.00
N THR A 74 14.14 -6.19 -20.20
CA THR A 74 14.09 -6.82 -21.52
C THR A 74 12.86 -6.34 -22.30
N HIS A 75 11.70 -6.27 -21.65
CA HIS A 75 10.46 -5.78 -22.29
C HIS A 75 10.54 -4.28 -22.66
N LEU A 76 11.16 -3.47 -21.83
CA LEU A 76 11.28 -2.01 -22.04
C LEU A 76 12.20 -1.64 -23.23
N GLN A 77 13.13 -2.49 -23.62
CA GLN A 77 14.05 -2.26 -24.75
C GLN A 77 14.74 -0.88 -24.66
N GLY A 78 15.28 -0.54 -23.50
CA GLY A 78 15.95 0.73 -23.24
C GLY A 78 15.04 1.93 -22.95
N ARG A 79 13.71 1.74 -22.88
CA ARG A 79 12.77 2.82 -22.52
C ARG A 79 12.51 2.86 -21.01
N THR A 80 12.21 4.05 -20.53
CA THR A 80 11.83 4.26 -19.12
C THR A 80 10.51 3.57 -18.76
N LEU A 81 10.46 2.98 -17.58
CA LEU A 81 9.24 2.51 -16.94
C LEU A 81 8.37 3.71 -16.54
N MET A 82 7.09 3.75 -16.93
CA MET A 82 6.17 4.84 -16.60
C MET A 82 5.93 4.98 -15.10
N GLY A 83 5.94 3.87 -14.35
CA GLY A 83 5.75 3.94 -12.90
C GLY A 83 5.92 2.62 -12.17
N LEU A 84 6.18 2.75 -10.88
CA LEU A 84 6.20 1.67 -9.89
C LEU A 84 5.13 1.96 -8.84
N VAL A 85 4.19 1.03 -8.65
CA VAL A 85 3.16 1.10 -7.61
C VAL A 85 3.51 0.09 -6.50
N ASN A 86 4.05 0.57 -5.41
CA ASN A 86 4.33 -0.20 -4.20
C ASN A 86 3.04 -0.39 -3.40
N ASN A 87 2.28 -1.44 -3.74
CA ASN A 87 0.99 -1.73 -3.12
C ASN A 87 1.06 -2.89 -2.12
N SER A 88 2.01 -3.82 -2.24
CA SER A 88 2.17 -4.92 -1.29
C SER A 88 2.29 -4.42 0.16
N GLY A 89 1.60 -5.10 1.06
CA GLY A 89 1.68 -4.80 2.48
C GLY A 89 0.81 -5.74 3.30
N ILE A 90 1.14 -5.84 4.57
CA ILE A 90 0.41 -6.63 5.56
C ILE A 90 0.04 -5.78 6.78
N GLY A 91 -1.01 -6.19 7.48
CA GLY A 91 -1.39 -5.63 8.77
C GLY A 91 -1.77 -6.76 9.70
N ILE A 92 -1.14 -6.81 10.86
CA ILE A 92 -1.46 -7.73 11.95
C ILE A 92 -1.91 -6.88 13.13
N GLY A 93 -3.15 -7.09 13.58
CA GLY A 93 -3.72 -6.38 14.72
C GLY A 93 -3.31 -7.01 16.05
N GLY A 94 -3.28 -6.20 17.10
CA GLY A 94 -3.04 -6.64 18.45
C GLY A 94 -2.65 -5.47 19.37
N PRO A 95 -2.77 -5.66 20.70
CA PRO A 95 -2.27 -4.69 21.67
C PRO A 95 -0.76 -4.58 21.56
N LEU A 96 -0.23 -3.40 21.22
CA LEU A 96 1.21 -3.22 20.97
C LEU A 96 2.07 -3.65 22.18
N ALA A 97 1.53 -3.49 23.38
CA ALA A 97 2.20 -3.92 24.61
C ALA A 97 2.37 -5.45 24.74
N LEU A 98 1.58 -6.25 23.99
CA LEU A 98 1.58 -7.72 24.05
C LEU A 98 1.91 -8.36 22.69
N GLN A 99 2.02 -7.55 21.63
CA GLN A 99 2.27 -8.07 20.29
C GLN A 99 3.69 -8.67 20.20
N PRO A 100 3.85 -9.91 19.73
CA PRO A 100 5.16 -10.53 19.59
C PRO A 100 6.10 -9.70 18.71
N ILE A 101 7.34 -9.51 19.13
CA ILE A 101 8.35 -8.76 18.37
C ILE A 101 8.57 -9.35 16.97
N ALA A 102 8.44 -10.67 16.82
CA ALA A 102 8.55 -11.32 15.52
C ALA A 102 7.47 -10.85 14.53
N GLU A 103 6.24 -10.62 14.99
CA GLU A 103 5.17 -10.06 14.15
C GLU A 103 5.44 -8.59 13.79
N ILE A 104 5.94 -7.80 14.75
CA ILE A 104 6.33 -6.42 14.50
C ILE A 104 7.43 -6.38 13.42
N ARG A 105 8.47 -7.23 13.55
CA ARG A 105 9.53 -7.36 12.54
C ARG A 105 8.98 -7.75 11.19
N GLN A 106 8.08 -8.74 11.12
CA GLN A 106 7.46 -9.17 9.87
C GLN A 106 6.71 -8.04 9.15
N ILE A 107 5.97 -7.21 9.92
CA ILE A 107 5.24 -6.08 9.34
C ILE A 107 6.22 -5.05 8.78
N PHE A 108 7.31 -4.75 9.48
CA PHE A 108 8.36 -3.84 9.00
C PHE A 108 9.11 -4.42 7.80
N GLU A 109 9.42 -5.72 7.83
CA GLU A 109 10.10 -6.42 6.74
C GLU A 109 9.32 -6.28 5.42
N VAL A 110 8.02 -6.53 5.44
CA VAL A 110 7.19 -6.44 4.23
C VAL A 110 6.89 -4.99 3.85
N ASN A 111 6.41 -4.17 4.82
CA ASN A 111 5.84 -2.85 4.51
C ASN A 111 6.89 -1.76 4.29
N ILE A 112 8.10 -1.96 4.78
CA ILE A 112 9.21 -0.98 4.69
C ILE A 112 10.38 -1.57 3.93
N LEU A 113 11.05 -2.58 4.47
CA LEU A 113 12.28 -3.10 3.86
C LEU A 113 12.01 -3.70 2.48
N GLY A 114 10.98 -4.52 2.34
CA GLY A 114 10.57 -5.11 1.06
C GLY A 114 10.13 -4.06 0.04
N LEU A 115 9.37 -3.05 0.48
CA LEU A 115 8.98 -1.93 -0.39
C LEU A 115 10.19 -1.18 -0.92
N PHE A 116 11.17 -0.87 -0.07
CA PHE A 116 12.38 -0.16 -0.50
C PHE A 116 13.32 -1.05 -1.31
N ALA A 117 13.41 -2.37 -1.02
CA ALA A 117 14.13 -3.32 -1.86
C ALA A 117 13.59 -3.33 -3.30
N VAL A 118 12.28 -3.41 -3.47
CA VAL A 118 11.64 -3.28 -4.79
C VAL A 118 11.92 -1.90 -5.40
N THR A 119 11.76 -0.83 -4.64
CA THR A 119 11.98 0.53 -5.14
C THR A 119 13.40 0.70 -5.67
N GLN A 120 14.42 0.35 -4.88
CA GLN A 120 15.83 0.45 -5.27
C GLN A 120 16.15 -0.37 -6.51
N ALA A 121 15.62 -1.58 -6.61
CA ALA A 121 15.85 -2.47 -7.75
C ALA A 121 15.26 -1.91 -9.07
N PHE A 122 14.09 -1.24 -9.00
CA PHE A 122 13.43 -0.67 -10.18
C PHE A 122 13.81 0.79 -10.47
N LEU A 123 14.50 1.52 -9.59
CA LEU A 123 14.91 2.91 -9.77
C LEU A 123 15.67 3.15 -11.10
N PRO A 124 16.64 2.30 -11.50
CA PRO A 124 17.31 2.47 -12.78
C PRO A 124 16.33 2.54 -13.96
N LEU A 125 15.30 1.68 -13.96
CA LEU A 125 14.32 1.61 -15.05
C LEU A 125 13.34 2.80 -15.04
N LEU A 126 13.21 3.52 -13.93
CA LEU A 126 12.39 4.73 -13.82
C LEU A 126 13.09 5.99 -14.36
N GLY A 127 14.32 5.87 -14.83
CA GLY A 127 15.11 6.98 -15.40
C GLY A 127 16.27 7.46 -14.52
N MET A 128 16.61 6.74 -13.45
CA MET A 128 17.85 7.01 -12.70
C MET A 128 19.09 6.53 -13.49
N ASP A 129 18.96 5.49 -14.32
CA ASP A 129 19.99 5.07 -15.27
C ASP A 129 19.93 5.98 -16.52
N PRO A 130 20.99 6.76 -16.83
CA PRO A 130 21.01 7.66 -17.97
C PRO A 130 20.94 6.96 -19.34
N ALA A 131 21.16 5.65 -19.39
CA ALA A 131 20.99 4.86 -20.61
C ALA A 131 19.52 4.63 -20.97
N MET A 132 18.59 4.82 -20.03
CA MET A 132 17.15 4.69 -20.27
C MET A 132 16.61 5.92 -21.03
N GLN A 133 15.77 5.66 -22.02
CA GLN A 133 15.24 6.72 -22.90
C GLN A 133 13.76 6.98 -22.61
N GLY A 134 13.39 8.24 -22.46
CA GLY A 134 12.00 8.68 -22.23
C GLY A 134 11.87 9.62 -21.04
N ALA A 135 10.65 10.00 -20.74
CA ALA A 135 10.35 10.77 -19.54
C ALA A 135 10.60 9.93 -18.28
N PRO A 136 11.13 10.53 -17.21
CA PRO A 136 11.24 9.83 -15.92
C PRO A 136 9.90 9.28 -15.44
N GLY A 137 9.94 8.11 -14.85
CA GLY A 137 8.74 7.47 -14.28
C GLY A 137 8.36 8.02 -12.91
N ARG A 138 7.33 7.43 -12.30
CA ARG A 138 6.81 7.82 -10.98
C ARG A 138 6.77 6.66 -10.01
N ILE A 139 6.99 6.94 -8.75
CA ILE A 139 6.83 5.98 -7.66
C ILE A 139 5.55 6.32 -6.90
N ILE A 140 4.63 5.36 -6.82
CA ILE A 140 3.40 5.47 -6.04
C ILE A 140 3.54 4.55 -4.82
N ASN A 141 3.63 5.13 -3.63
CA ASN A 141 3.71 4.38 -2.38
C ASN A 141 2.34 4.34 -1.69
N MET A 142 1.82 3.12 -1.49
CA MET A 142 0.54 2.92 -0.80
C MET A 142 0.74 3.07 0.71
N SER A 143 0.44 4.27 1.20
CA SER A 143 0.36 4.57 2.63
C SER A 143 -1.01 4.19 3.20
N SER A 144 -1.49 4.93 4.15
CA SER A 144 -2.80 4.81 4.80
C SER A 144 -3.15 6.15 5.47
N VAL A 145 -4.40 6.35 5.87
CA VAL A 145 -4.73 7.36 6.89
C VAL A 145 -3.96 7.09 8.19
N GLY A 146 -3.67 5.83 8.48
CA GLY A 146 -2.79 5.39 9.57
C GLY A 146 -1.35 5.88 9.47
N GLY A 147 -0.90 6.43 8.33
CA GLY A 147 0.39 7.11 8.21
C GLY A 147 0.42 8.53 8.81
N LYS A 148 -0.72 9.07 9.22
CA LYS A 148 -0.85 10.40 9.85
C LYS A 148 -1.64 10.37 11.16
N LEU A 149 -2.40 9.30 11.41
CA LEU A 149 -3.24 9.15 12.60
C LEU A 149 -2.98 7.78 13.23
N GLY A 150 -2.55 7.76 14.49
CA GLY A 150 -2.41 6.54 15.27
C GLY A 150 -3.78 5.99 15.69
N GLY A 151 -3.95 4.68 15.59
CA GLY A 151 -5.11 3.99 16.13
C GLY A 151 -4.67 2.87 17.09
N PRO A 152 -5.45 2.54 18.12
CA PRO A 152 -5.15 1.43 19.01
C PRO A 152 -5.20 0.11 18.23
N PHE A 153 -4.49 -0.90 18.72
CA PHE A 153 -4.47 -2.27 18.22
C PHE A 153 -3.93 -2.46 16.78
N LEU A 154 -3.37 -1.39 16.18
CA LEU A 154 -2.67 -1.42 14.90
C LEU A 154 -1.29 -0.75 14.99
N GLY A 155 -0.71 -0.66 16.19
CA GLY A 155 0.48 0.15 16.44
C GLY A 155 1.66 -0.17 15.52
N ALA A 156 1.98 -1.44 15.30
CA ALA A 156 3.06 -1.86 14.40
C ALA A 156 2.78 -1.46 12.94
N TYR A 157 1.56 -1.71 12.45
CA TYR A 157 1.14 -1.29 11.10
C TYR A 157 1.20 0.24 10.94
N VAL A 158 0.63 0.98 11.89
CA VAL A 158 0.66 2.44 11.92
C VAL A 158 2.10 2.95 11.92
N GLY A 159 2.97 2.33 12.72
CA GLY A 159 4.40 2.65 12.73
C GLY A 159 5.05 2.53 11.35
N THR A 160 4.77 1.44 10.61
CA THR A 160 5.27 1.30 9.23
C THR A 160 4.71 2.37 8.29
N LYS A 161 3.44 2.74 8.43
CA LYS A 161 2.86 3.76 7.54
C LYS A 161 3.37 5.17 7.85
N HIS A 162 3.67 5.50 9.12
CA HIS A 162 4.37 6.74 9.48
C HIS A 162 5.83 6.75 8.94
N ALA A 163 6.55 5.64 9.10
CA ALA A 163 7.89 5.49 8.54
C ALA A 163 7.88 5.68 7.01
N LEU A 164 6.93 5.03 6.31
CA LEU A 164 6.78 5.16 4.87
C LEU A 164 6.53 6.61 4.43
N GLU A 165 5.70 7.37 5.16
CA GLU A 165 5.44 8.78 4.86
C GLU A 165 6.75 9.60 4.93
N GLY A 166 7.53 9.47 6.02
CA GLY A 166 8.80 10.18 6.18
C GLY A 166 9.87 9.76 5.17
N MET A 167 10.05 8.44 4.98
CA MET A 167 11.03 7.92 4.01
C MET A 167 10.67 8.28 2.56
N SER A 168 9.37 8.30 2.20
CA SER A 168 8.94 8.74 0.87
C SER A 168 9.18 10.24 0.65
N GLU A 169 9.03 11.04 1.68
CA GLU A 169 9.32 12.47 1.63
C GLU A 169 10.81 12.75 1.40
N SER A 170 11.69 12.00 2.06
CA SER A 170 13.14 12.05 1.87
C SER A 170 13.50 11.63 0.44
N LEU A 171 13.06 10.45 0.02
CA LEU A 171 13.33 9.90 -1.31
C LEU A 171 12.85 10.84 -2.44
N ARG A 172 11.69 11.50 -2.26
CA ARG A 172 11.18 12.47 -3.23
C ARG A 172 12.13 13.64 -3.43
N ARG A 173 12.74 14.13 -2.34
CA ARG A 173 13.72 15.23 -2.40
C ARG A 173 15.03 14.78 -3.03
N GLU A 174 15.49 13.57 -2.72
CA GLU A 174 16.71 12.98 -3.29
C GLU A 174 16.58 12.77 -4.80
N LEU A 175 15.41 12.35 -5.28
CA LEU A 175 15.15 12.06 -6.69
C LEU A 175 14.76 13.26 -7.54
N MET A 176 14.69 14.47 -6.99
CA MET A 176 14.38 15.70 -7.76
C MET A 176 15.33 15.89 -8.94
N GLY A 177 16.63 15.61 -8.74
CA GLY A 177 17.65 15.72 -9.81
C GLY A 177 17.45 14.72 -10.95
N CYS A 178 16.74 13.60 -10.69
CA CYS A 178 16.40 12.59 -11.71
C CYS A 178 15.05 12.83 -12.35
N GLY A 179 14.27 13.82 -11.89
CA GLY A 179 12.91 14.07 -12.36
C GLY A 179 11.89 12.98 -12.00
N ILE A 180 12.22 12.11 -11.04
CA ILE A 180 11.34 11.00 -10.61
C ILE A 180 10.45 11.48 -9.46
N ASP A 181 9.14 11.53 -9.68
CA ASP A 181 8.16 11.86 -8.65
C ASP A 181 7.93 10.69 -7.68
N VAL A 182 7.88 10.97 -6.38
CA VAL A 182 7.45 10.02 -5.34
C VAL A 182 6.15 10.53 -4.72
N ILE A 183 5.08 9.75 -4.90
CA ILE A 183 3.71 10.13 -4.57
C ILE A 183 3.15 9.14 -3.55
N LEU A 184 2.53 9.67 -2.51
CA LEU A 184 1.86 8.89 -1.48
C LEU A 184 0.35 8.84 -1.72
N ILE A 185 -0.22 7.63 -1.65
CA ILE A 185 -1.67 7.46 -1.60
C ILE A 185 -2.02 6.88 -0.23
N GLY A 186 -2.87 7.59 0.51
CA GLY A 186 -3.29 7.23 1.86
C GLY A 186 -4.78 6.87 1.89
N PRO A 187 -5.15 5.59 1.64
CA PRO A 187 -6.52 5.14 1.77
C PRO A 187 -6.98 5.08 3.23
N GLY A 188 -8.28 5.33 3.42
CA GLY A 188 -8.99 4.94 4.64
C GLY A 188 -9.59 3.54 4.52
N ALA A 189 -10.86 3.38 4.91
CA ALA A 189 -11.58 2.12 4.76
C ALA A 189 -11.88 1.85 3.28
N ILE A 190 -11.36 0.76 2.75
CA ILE A 190 -11.57 0.29 1.37
C ILE A 190 -12.14 -1.13 1.42
N ALA A 191 -13.23 -1.37 0.70
CA ALA A 191 -13.86 -2.68 0.60
C ALA A 191 -12.96 -3.64 -0.20
N THR A 192 -12.29 -4.53 0.50
CA THR A 192 -11.35 -5.53 -0.05
C THR A 192 -11.40 -6.81 0.78
N PRO A 193 -10.97 -7.96 0.24
CA PRO A 193 -10.92 -9.23 0.97
C PRO A 193 -10.00 -9.26 2.21
N ILE A 194 -9.27 -8.19 2.48
CA ILE A 194 -8.42 -8.08 3.68
C ILE A 194 -9.24 -8.16 4.98
N TRP A 195 -10.48 -7.71 4.93
CA TRP A 195 -11.37 -7.69 6.09
C TRP A 195 -11.87 -9.08 6.48
N ASP A 196 -12.07 -9.97 5.50
CA ASP A 196 -12.44 -11.37 5.75
C ASP A 196 -11.27 -12.12 6.39
N LYS A 197 -10.04 -11.83 5.95
CA LYS A 197 -8.82 -12.36 6.57
C LYS A 197 -8.62 -11.84 7.99
N ALA A 198 -8.91 -10.56 8.23
CA ALA A 198 -8.81 -9.95 9.56
C ALA A 198 -9.83 -10.55 10.53
N GLU A 199 -11.07 -10.80 10.07
CA GLU A 199 -12.10 -11.47 10.84
C GLU A 199 -11.74 -12.92 11.18
N ALA A 200 -11.24 -13.69 10.19
CA ALA A 200 -10.83 -15.07 10.37
C ALA A 200 -9.61 -15.23 11.29
N ALA A 201 -8.71 -14.25 11.34
CA ALA A 201 -7.53 -14.28 12.22
C ALA A 201 -7.91 -14.24 13.71
N GLY A 202 -9.05 -13.64 14.05
CA GLY A 202 -9.57 -13.57 15.42
C GLY A 202 -8.65 -12.82 16.39
N ASP A 203 -9.05 -12.83 17.66
CA ASP A 203 -8.34 -12.17 18.76
C ASP A 203 -8.10 -13.11 19.98
N ALA A 204 -8.31 -14.41 19.78
CA ALA A 204 -8.26 -15.42 20.84
C ALA A 204 -6.94 -15.39 21.65
N ARG A 205 -5.84 -15.00 21.03
CA ARG A 205 -4.51 -14.88 21.68
C ARG A 205 -4.49 -13.91 22.85
N TYR A 206 -5.38 -12.95 22.87
CA TYR A 206 -5.44 -11.90 23.88
C TYR A 206 -6.67 -12.01 24.78
N ALA A 207 -7.40 -13.14 24.74
CA ALA A 207 -8.68 -13.34 25.43
C ALA A 207 -8.58 -13.22 26.96
N SER A 208 -7.41 -13.54 27.55
CA SER A 208 -7.16 -13.42 28.99
C SER A 208 -6.54 -12.09 29.40
N SER A 209 -6.33 -11.15 28.46
CA SER A 209 -5.71 -9.85 28.75
C SER A 209 -6.75 -8.77 29.07
N ILE A 210 -6.31 -7.69 29.71
CA ILE A 210 -7.13 -6.48 29.93
C ILE A 210 -7.59 -5.84 28.62
N PHE A 211 -6.99 -6.21 27.49
CA PHE A 211 -7.31 -5.68 26.17
C PHE A 211 -8.37 -6.50 25.42
N ALA A 212 -8.81 -7.65 25.96
CA ALA A 212 -9.71 -8.59 25.27
C ALA A 212 -10.98 -7.89 24.73
N GLU A 213 -11.73 -7.23 25.60
CA GLU A 213 -12.97 -6.59 25.20
C GLU A 213 -12.78 -5.34 24.31
N PRO A 214 -11.86 -4.41 24.62
CA PRO A 214 -11.54 -3.31 23.71
C PRO A 214 -11.07 -3.77 22.33
N LEU A 215 -10.24 -4.81 22.24
CA LEU A 215 -9.75 -5.38 20.99
C LEU A 215 -10.91 -5.98 20.17
N ARG A 216 -11.79 -6.75 20.82
CA ARG A 216 -12.97 -7.33 20.17
C ARG A 216 -13.89 -6.25 19.57
N ARG A 217 -14.16 -5.18 20.33
CA ARG A 217 -14.93 -4.03 19.83
C ARG A 217 -14.23 -3.34 18.67
N PHE A 218 -12.90 -3.18 18.76
CA PHE A 218 -12.11 -2.61 17.68
C PHE A 218 -12.19 -3.47 16.42
N ALA A 219 -11.95 -4.79 16.51
CA ALA A 219 -11.96 -5.73 15.39
C ALA A 219 -13.32 -5.72 14.67
N LYS A 220 -14.42 -5.85 15.43
CA LYS A 220 -15.79 -5.76 14.88
C LYS A 220 -16.01 -4.46 14.11
N ASN A 221 -15.72 -3.32 14.75
CA ASN A 221 -15.88 -2.01 14.12
C ASN A 221 -14.98 -1.84 12.87
N ALA A 222 -13.77 -2.40 12.87
CA ALA A 222 -12.84 -2.32 11.76
C ALA A 222 -13.36 -3.12 10.55
N VAL A 223 -13.85 -4.34 10.76
CA VAL A 223 -14.43 -5.20 9.72
C VAL A 223 -15.69 -4.56 9.13
N GLU A 224 -16.63 -4.12 9.97
CA GLU A 224 -17.87 -3.46 9.52
C GLU A 224 -17.58 -2.22 8.66
N ARG A 225 -16.72 -1.33 9.16
CA ARG A 225 -16.31 -0.12 8.41
C ARG A 225 -15.52 -0.44 7.17
N GLY A 226 -14.71 -1.48 7.22
CA GLY A 226 -13.90 -1.91 6.10
C GLY A 226 -14.75 -2.43 4.94
N ARG A 227 -15.73 -3.28 5.24
CA ARG A 227 -16.69 -3.79 4.25
C ARG A 227 -17.58 -2.69 3.67
N ALA A 228 -17.97 -1.71 4.49
CA ALA A 228 -18.71 -0.51 4.07
C ALA A 228 -17.81 0.59 3.47
N GLY A 229 -16.54 0.31 3.26
CA GLY A 229 -15.55 1.26 2.74
C GLY A 229 -15.76 1.62 1.26
N LEU A 230 -14.92 2.52 0.76
CA LEU A 230 -14.94 2.87 -0.66
C LEU A 230 -14.52 1.67 -1.53
N PRO A 231 -15.08 1.51 -2.74
CA PRO A 231 -14.62 0.49 -3.69
C PRO A 231 -13.14 0.63 -4.02
N ALA A 232 -12.42 -0.49 -4.17
CA ALA A 232 -11.01 -0.51 -4.56
C ALA A 232 -10.75 0.19 -5.91
N ALA A 233 -11.72 0.17 -6.81
CA ALA A 233 -11.66 0.87 -8.10
C ALA A 233 -11.43 2.39 -7.93
N ARG A 234 -11.98 3.03 -6.90
CA ARG A 234 -11.75 4.45 -6.63
C ARG A 234 -10.29 4.76 -6.30
N VAL A 235 -9.60 3.83 -5.64
CA VAL A 235 -8.15 3.95 -5.38
C VAL A 235 -7.37 3.74 -6.67
N ALA A 236 -7.77 2.77 -7.48
CA ALA A 236 -7.16 2.52 -8.79
C ALA A 236 -7.28 3.72 -9.75
N ASP A 237 -8.44 4.40 -9.79
CA ASP A 237 -8.63 5.64 -10.55
C ASP A 237 -7.70 6.75 -10.06
N LEU A 238 -7.50 6.86 -8.75
CA LEU A 238 -6.60 7.84 -8.17
C LEU A 238 -5.13 7.53 -8.47
N ILE A 239 -4.73 6.25 -8.46
CA ILE A 239 -3.40 5.80 -8.90
C ILE A 239 -3.19 6.16 -10.36
N TRP A 240 -4.16 5.90 -11.23
CA TRP A 240 -4.09 6.30 -12.63
C TRP A 240 -3.94 7.82 -12.80
N THR A 241 -4.73 8.60 -12.07
CA THR A 241 -4.60 10.07 -12.05
C THR A 241 -3.20 10.50 -11.63
N ALA A 242 -2.65 9.91 -10.57
CA ALA A 242 -1.31 10.23 -10.09
C ALA A 242 -0.20 9.86 -11.08
N LEU A 243 -0.40 8.78 -11.85
CA LEU A 243 0.54 8.36 -12.90
C LEU A 243 0.46 9.20 -14.18
N SER A 244 -0.74 9.74 -14.54
CA SER A 244 -1.00 10.33 -15.85
C SER A 244 -1.09 11.85 -15.89
N THR A 245 -1.37 12.52 -14.76
CA THR A 245 -1.47 13.99 -14.72
C THR A 245 -0.11 14.68 -14.85
N ALA A 246 -0.06 15.85 -15.47
CA ALA A 246 1.19 16.59 -15.66
C ALA A 246 1.84 17.03 -14.33
N SER A 247 1.02 17.44 -13.35
CA SER A 247 1.49 17.93 -12.05
C SER A 247 0.77 17.21 -10.92
N PRO A 248 1.22 16.03 -10.51
CA PRO A 248 0.58 15.27 -9.44
C PRO A 248 0.82 15.93 -8.07
N LYS A 249 -0.14 15.77 -7.16
CA LYS A 249 0.09 16.09 -5.75
C LYS A 249 1.07 15.08 -5.14
N VAL A 250 1.90 15.55 -4.23
CA VAL A 250 2.85 14.66 -3.50
C VAL A 250 2.14 13.64 -2.59
N ARG A 251 0.88 13.93 -2.21
CA ARG A 251 0.07 13.05 -1.38
C ARG A 251 -1.42 13.20 -1.67
N TYR A 252 -2.10 12.05 -1.77
CA TYR A 252 -3.55 11.96 -1.88
C TYR A 252 -4.11 11.19 -0.69
N ALA A 253 -5.17 11.70 -0.05
CA ALA A 253 -5.98 10.95 0.90
C ALA A 253 -7.30 10.57 0.24
N ILE A 254 -7.71 9.32 0.40
CA ILE A 254 -8.98 8.82 -0.13
C ILE A 254 -9.75 8.08 0.97
N VAL A 255 -10.77 8.74 1.49
CA VAL A 255 -11.55 8.28 2.64
C VAL A 255 -13.04 8.52 2.42
N PRO A 256 -13.93 7.69 2.99
CA PRO A 256 -15.34 8.04 3.10
C PRO A 256 -15.49 9.30 3.94
N GLN A 257 -16.40 10.21 3.56
CA GLN A 257 -16.69 11.45 4.31
C GLN A 257 -15.40 12.21 4.72
N PRO A 258 -14.63 12.79 3.77
CA PRO A 258 -13.29 13.32 4.02
C PRO A 258 -13.21 14.35 5.15
N PHE A 259 -14.24 15.18 5.31
CA PHE A 259 -14.25 16.16 6.38
C PHE A 259 -14.20 15.49 7.76
N MET A 260 -15.11 14.53 8.02
CA MET A 260 -15.22 13.86 9.32
C MET A 260 -14.10 12.86 9.58
N ASN A 261 -13.67 12.10 8.56
CA ASN A 261 -12.73 10.99 8.75
C ASN A 261 -11.26 11.36 8.48
N TRP A 262 -11.00 12.57 7.95
CA TRP A 262 -9.63 12.99 7.66
C TRP A 262 -9.28 14.38 8.22
N ILE A 263 -10.17 15.39 8.05
CA ILE A 263 -9.87 16.76 8.47
C ILE A 263 -10.09 16.92 9.98
N VAL A 264 -11.28 16.61 10.48
CA VAL A 264 -11.65 16.80 11.90
C VAL A 264 -10.67 16.08 12.85
N PRO A 265 -10.28 14.79 12.66
CA PRO A 265 -9.36 14.14 13.59
C PRO A 265 -7.96 14.77 13.63
N ARG A 266 -7.57 15.52 12.61
CA ARG A 266 -6.27 16.20 12.55
C ARG A 266 -6.26 17.57 13.21
N LEU A 267 -7.43 18.17 13.35
CA LEU A 267 -7.62 19.48 14.00
C LEU A 267 -7.92 19.37 15.49
N LEU A 268 -8.49 18.26 15.94
CA LEU A 268 -8.82 18.06 17.34
C LEU A 268 -7.58 17.88 18.22
N PRO A 269 -7.59 18.41 19.46
CA PRO A 269 -6.56 18.11 20.45
C PRO A 269 -6.42 16.60 20.68
N ARG A 270 -5.19 16.09 20.78
CA ARG A 270 -4.92 14.65 20.92
C ARG A 270 -5.68 14.00 22.08
N ARG A 271 -5.70 14.65 23.26
CA ARG A 271 -6.44 14.16 24.43
C ARG A 271 -7.96 14.05 24.22
N THR A 272 -8.54 14.89 23.35
CA THR A 272 -9.95 14.78 22.97
C THR A 272 -10.17 13.53 22.12
N ILE A 273 -9.29 13.27 21.17
CA ILE A 273 -9.33 12.04 20.35
C ILE A 273 -9.16 10.81 21.23
N ASP A 274 -8.21 10.82 22.18
CA ASP A 274 -7.96 9.73 23.12
C ASP A 274 -9.24 9.38 23.91
N ARG A 275 -9.94 10.40 24.46
CA ARG A 275 -11.20 10.20 25.19
C ARG A 275 -12.33 9.64 24.32
N LEU A 276 -12.46 10.12 23.09
CA LEU A 276 -13.46 9.61 22.13
C LEU A 276 -13.22 8.15 21.77
N ILE A 277 -11.96 7.79 21.53
CA ILE A 277 -11.55 6.40 21.22
C ILE A 277 -11.78 5.51 22.46
N ALA A 278 -11.35 5.96 23.65
CA ALA A 278 -11.52 5.23 24.90
C ALA A 278 -13.01 4.93 25.17
N LYS A 279 -13.87 5.95 25.07
CA LYS A 279 -15.33 5.80 25.23
C LYS A 279 -15.90 4.79 24.24
N ARG A 280 -15.48 4.86 22.97
CA ARG A 280 -15.97 3.98 21.91
C ARG A 280 -15.58 2.52 22.11
N LEU A 281 -14.37 2.28 22.60
CA LEU A 281 -13.82 0.94 22.78
C LEU A 281 -14.06 0.37 24.18
N GLY A 282 -14.62 1.17 25.10
CA GLY A 282 -14.82 0.77 26.50
C GLY A 282 -13.51 0.65 27.26
N ILE A 283 -12.50 1.47 26.91
CA ILE A 283 -11.25 1.57 27.66
C ILE A 283 -11.52 2.52 28.83
N SER A 284 -11.65 1.95 30.04
CA SER A 284 -11.74 2.75 31.26
C SER A 284 -10.33 3.21 31.68
N SER A 285 -10.21 4.48 32.12
CA SER A 285 -9.04 4.87 32.93
C SER A 285 -9.05 4.05 34.21
N ALA A 286 -7.94 3.44 34.57
CA ALA A 286 -7.76 2.99 35.94
C ALA A 286 -7.90 4.25 36.84
N ASN A 287 -8.82 4.19 37.79
CA ASN A 287 -8.97 5.23 38.82
C ASN A 287 -7.70 5.35 39.63
#